data_164e7655cdf125ae3dd8cb3740baf11c
#
_entry.id   164e7655cdf125ae3dd8cb3740baf11c
#
_cell.length_a   1.000
_cell.length_b   1.000
_cell.length_c   1.000
_cell.angle_alpha   90.00
_cell.angle_beta   90.00
_cell.angle_gamma   90.00
#
_symmetry.space_group_name_H-M   'P 1'
#
loop_
_entity.id
_entity.type
_entity.pdbx_description
1 polymer ?
#
loop_
_entity_poly.entity_id
_entity_poly.type
_entity_poly.pdbx_seq_one_letter_code
_entity_poly.pdbx_strand_id
1 'polypeptide(L)'
;NDYQSPQSADAIEYKLNASDNQLVADTYRQKYIDVMDTVLSAIRTKRYGQVMSFFTFEGLDVFNELIAYGTARIVGDGKVNFFQGASGRVSARGLQMSFSFNVGRNGKKTFVEDVVFTFNEDCKIENVSFGLGEQSTNDILCREAPGWNNATREVLTTFLENYKTAYSLKRLDYIKTIYSDSAVIIVGNVVRPKPANTSSSEMSISANGQNIISYNRYDKDSYLANLKRVFANNEFINIRFTNNEIQWLEKFEDRKVFAINIGQEYSSSRYADSGYLFLLVDMT
;
A
#
# COMPACT_ATOMS: atom_id res chain seq x y z
N ASN A 1 44.02 -13.99 18.00
CA ASN A 1 43.00 -12.90 17.89
C ASN A 1 42.40 -13.00 16.49
N ASP A 2 41.46 -13.93 16.35
CA ASP A 2 40.74 -14.14 15.11
C ASP A 2 39.65 -13.09 15.02
N TYR A 3 39.86 -12.08 14.20
CA TYR A 3 38.87 -11.17 13.74
C TYR A 3 37.99 -11.95 12.71
N GLN A 4 36.91 -12.55 13.16
CA GLN A 4 35.88 -13.04 12.26
C GLN A 4 35.21 -11.84 11.59
N SER A 5 35.41 -11.72 10.29
CA SER A 5 34.66 -10.81 9.43
C SER A 5 33.15 -11.05 9.66
N PRO A 6 32.30 -10.02 9.73
CA PRO A 6 30.86 -10.22 9.79
C PRO A 6 30.45 -11.00 8.55
N GLN A 7 29.80 -12.16 8.77
CA GLN A 7 29.24 -12.97 7.71
C GLN A 7 28.36 -12.08 6.83
N SER A 8 28.60 -12.15 5.52
CA SER A 8 27.89 -11.42 4.48
C SER A 8 26.39 -11.49 4.71
N ALA A 9 25.74 -10.34 4.64
CA ALA A 9 24.29 -10.26 4.63
C ALA A 9 23.73 -11.30 3.66
N ASP A 10 22.77 -12.08 4.13
CA ASP A 10 22.15 -13.18 3.38
C ASP A 10 21.80 -12.78 1.97
N ALA A 11 22.17 -13.62 1.02
CA ALA A 11 22.07 -13.33 -0.39
C ALA A 11 20.68 -12.84 -0.77
N ILE A 12 20.62 -11.65 -1.34
CA ILE A 12 19.43 -11.10 -1.97
C ILE A 12 19.09 -12.00 -3.17
N GLU A 13 17.94 -12.64 -3.13
CA GLU A 13 17.51 -13.55 -4.20
C GLU A 13 16.76 -12.77 -5.29
N TYR A 14 17.22 -12.89 -6.54
CA TYR A 14 16.53 -12.39 -7.70
C TYR A 14 15.48 -13.38 -8.18
N LYS A 15 14.21 -12.97 -8.16
CA LYS A 15 13.14 -13.72 -8.81
C LYS A 15 12.67 -12.93 -10.02
N LEU A 16 12.64 -13.60 -11.16
CA LEU A 16 12.04 -13.05 -12.38
C LEU A 16 10.54 -13.29 -12.35
N ASN A 17 9.81 -12.33 -12.89
CA ASN A 17 8.41 -12.56 -13.20
C ASN A 17 8.34 -13.68 -14.25
N ALA A 18 7.68 -14.80 -13.97
CA ALA A 18 7.68 -16.01 -14.79
C ALA A 18 7.23 -15.78 -16.27
N SER A 19 6.58 -14.65 -16.53
CA SER A 19 6.04 -14.30 -17.85
C SER A 19 6.98 -13.51 -18.76
N ASP A 20 8.06 -12.91 -18.25
CA ASP A 20 8.83 -11.96 -19.04
C ASP A 20 10.20 -12.42 -19.51
N ASN A 21 10.73 -13.55 -19.05
CA ASN A 21 12.03 -14.13 -19.45
C ASN A 21 13.20 -13.14 -19.64
N GLN A 22 13.04 -11.89 -19.17
CA GLN A 22 14.09 -10.87 -19.23
C GLN A 22 14.95 -10.97 -17.97
N LEU A 23 16.12 -11.55 -18.12
CA LEU A 23 17.16 -11.54 -17.11
C LEU A 23 17.64 -10.09 -16.93
N VAL A 24 17.51 -9.54 -15.74
CA VAL A 24 18.30 -8.35 -15.39
C VAL A 24 19.76 -8.75 -15.54
N ALA A 25 20.48 -8.09 -16.44
CA ALA A 25 21.88 -8.40 -16.69
C ALA A 25 22.67 -8.36 -15.38
N ASP A 26 23.55 -9.35 -15.15
CA ASP A 26 24.26 -9.52 -13.86
C ASP A 26 24.98 -8.24 -13.39
N THR A 27 25.45 -7.42 -14.32
CA THR A 27 26.11 -6.14 -14.01
C THR A 27 25.17 -5.11 -13.37
N TYR A 28 23.88 -5.11 -13.75
CA TYR A 28 22.87 -4.21 -13.15
C TYR A 28 22.37 -4.77 -11.84
N ARG A 29 22.32 -6.10 -11.73
CA ARG A 29 21.87 -6.82 -10.54
C ARG A 29 22.63 -6.38 -9.29
N GLN A 30 23.97 -6.35 -9.37
CA GLN A 30 24.80 -5.98 -8.24
C GLN A 30 24.56 -4.55 -7.77
N LYS A 31 24.29 -3.62 -8.68
CA LYS A 31 23.99 -2.23 -8.32
C LYS A 31 22.72 -2.08 -7.47
N TYR A 32 21.65 -2.82 -7.79
CA TYR A 32 20.43 -2.84 -6.98
C TYR A 32 20.66 -3.46 -5.61
N ILE A 33 21.46 -4.52 -5.54
CA ILE A 33 21.84 -5.16 -4.29
C ILE A 33 22.59 -4.18 -3.39
N ASP A 34 23.61 -3.51 -3.91
CA ASP A 34 24.45 -2.56 -3.16
C ASP A 34 23.61 -1.38 -2.61
N VAL A 35 22.68 -0.88 -3.42
CA VAL A 35 21.73 0.17 -2.98
C VAL A 35 20.86 -0.33 -1.85
N MET A 36 20.24 -1.50 -2.00
CA MET A 36 19.35 -2.05 -0.97
C MET A 36 20.11 -2.40 0.31
N ASP A 37 21.30 -2.98 0.24
CA ASP A 37 22.13 -3.27 1.41
C ASP A 37 22.43 -1.98 2.21
N THR A 38 22.73 -0.90 1.50
CA THR A 38 22.97 0.40 2.14
C THR A 38 21.70 0.97 2.76
N VAL A 39 20.56 0.88 2.08
CA VAL A 39 19.26 1.33 2.60
C VAL A 39 18.84 0.52 3.82
N LEU A 40 18.95 -0.82 3.78
CA LEU A 40 18.63 -1.69 4.91
C LEU A 40 19.54 -1.40 6.11
N SER A 41 20.84 -1.20 5.88
CA SER A 41 21.78 -0.80 6.93
C SER A 41 21.38 0.55 7.55
N ALA A 42 20.98 1.52 6.72
CA ALA A 42 20.53 2.82 7.21
C ALA A 42 19.27 2.71 8.08
N ILE A 43 18.29 1.87 7.69
CA ILE A 43 17.08 1.63 8.48
C ILE A 43 17.43 0.99 9.83
N ARG A 44 18.33 -0.01 9.85
CA ARG A 44 18.78 -0.68 11.09
C ARG A 44 19.51 0.25 12.03
N THR A 45 20.41 1.08 11.49
CA THR A 45 21.25 1.99 12.27
C THR A 45 20.62 3.36 12.50
N LYS A 46 19.52 3.67 11.82
CA LYS A 46 18.85 4.98 11.79
C LYS A 46 19.76 6.12 11.31
N ARG A 47 20.70 5.82 10.40
CA ARG A 47 21.64 6.77 9.81
C ARG A 47 21.32 6.99 8.33
N TYR A 48 20.40 7.90 8.05
CA TYR A 48 19.83 8.10 6.72
C TYR A 48 20.62 9.03 5.80
N GLY A 49 21.61 9.78 6.31
CA GLY A 49 22.37 10.74 5.50
C GLY A 49 23.13 10.14 4.30
N GLN A 50 23.51 8.86 4.40
CA GLN A 50 24.29 8.17 3.36
C GLN A 50 23.43 7.66 2.20
N VAL A 51 22.12 7.56 2.37
CA VAL A 51 21.23 6.94 1.37
C VAL A 51 20.50 7.95 0.50
N MET A 52 20.54 9.24 0.84
CA MET A 52 19.77 10.28 0.12
C MET A 52 20.09 10.33 -1.38
N SER A 53 21.34 10.06 -1.76
CA SER A 53 21.77 10.07 -3.17
C SER A 53 21.21 8.90 -3.99
N PHE A 54 20.69 7.86 -3.34
CA PHE A 54 20.09 6.70 -3.99
C PHE A 54 18.61 6.89 -4.34
N PHE A 55 18.02 8.01 -3.94
CA PHE A 55 16.62 8.32 -4.18
C PHE A 55 16.45 9.43 -5.22
N THR A 56 15.31 9.43 -5.91
CA THR A 56 14.77 10.64 -6.51
C THR A 56 14.22 11.55 -5.42
N PHE A 57 13.86 12.78 -5.75
CA PHE A 57 13.24 13.68 -4.78
C PHE A 57 11.91 13.10 -4.24
N GLU A 58 11.07 12.62 -5.13
CA GLU A 58 9.77 12.03 -4.79
C GLU A 58 9.92 10.74 -3.98
N GLY A 59 10.86 9.87 -4.37
CA GLY A 59 11.16 8.64 -3.65
C GLY A 59 11.66 8.89 -2.24
N LEU A 60 12.53 9.91 -2.06
CA LEU A 60 13.03 10.30 -0.76
C LEU A 60 11.93 10.87 0.15
N ASP A 61 11.03 11.66 -0.40
CA ASP A 61 9.89 12.22 0.31
C ASP A 61 9.01 11.12 0.91
N VAL A 62 8.59 10.15 0.09
CA VAL A 62 7.81 9.00 0.57
C VAL A 62 8.59 8.15 1.56
N PHE A 63 9.88 7.92 1.31
CA PHE A 63 10.73 7.15 2.23
C PHE A 63 10.81 7.80 3.61
N ASN A 64 11.02 9.10 3.67
CA ASN A 64 11.07 9.84 4.93
C ASN A 64 9.74 9.74 5.71
N GLU A 65 8.60 9.87 5.02
CA GLU A 65 7.28 9.68 5.64
C GLU A 65 7.10 8.24 6.14
N LEU A 66 7.52 7.24 5.37
CA LEU A 66 7.38 5.84 5.74
C LEU A 66 8.23 5.48 6.97
N ILE A 67 9.48 5.91 7.04
CA ILE A 67 10.32 5.65 8.22
C ILE A 67 9.88 6.43 9.46
N ALA A 68 9.15 7.53 9.27
CA ALA A 68 8.51 8.29 10.34
C ALA A 68 7.14 7.75 10.75
N TYR A 69 6.59 6.79 10.02
CA TYR A 69 5.32 6.13 10.33
C TYR A 69 5.49 5.22 11.55
N GLY A 70 5.23 5.77 12.73
CA GLY A 70 5.45 5.08 13.99
C GLY A 70 6.94 4.77 14.27
N THR A 71 7.18 3.73 15.06
CA THR A 71 8.54 3.21 15.27
C THR A 71 8.82 2.10 14.26
N ALA A 72 9.52 2.45 13.18
CA ALA A 72 9.86 1.55 12.07
C ALA A 72 11.06 0.66 12.41
N ARG A 73 10.94 -0.65 12.15
CA ARG A 73 12.03 -1.63 12.30
C ARG A 73 11.92 -2.73 11.25
N ILE A 74 13.02 -3.22 10.74
CA ILE A 74 13.06 -4.41 9.90
C ILE A 74 12.73 -5.65 10.73
N VAL A 75 11.90 -6.53 10.20
CA VAL A 75 11.54 -7.81 10.80
C VAL A 75 12.40 -8.91 10.17
N GLY A 76 12.93 -9.79 11.02
CA GLY A 76 13.78 -10.89 10.55
C GLY A 76 15.08 -10.43 9.90
N ASP A 77 15.50 -11.16 8.89
CA ASP A 77 16.79 -10.96 8.21
C ASP A 77 16.79 -9.79 7.23
N GLY A 78 15.61 -9.25 6.89
CA GLY A 78 15.46 -8.14 5.95
C GLY A 78 15.75 -8.54 4.51
N LYS A 79 15.37 -9.77 4.12
CA LYS A 79 15.54 -10.25 2.74
C LYS A 79 14.62 -9.52 1.78
N VAL A 80 15.13 -9.22 0.59
CA VAL A 80 14.36 -8.69 -0.51
C VAL A 80 14.52 -9.56 -1.76
N ASN A 81 13.46 -9.61 -2.56
CA ASN A 81 13.47 -10.24 -3.87
C ASN A 81 13.35 -9.13 -4.91
N PHE A 82 14.12 -9.21 -5.99
CA PHE A 82 14.04 -8.25 -7.09
C PHE A 82 13.18 -8.80 -8.21
N PHE A 83 12.31 -7.94 -8.72
CA PHE A 83 11.44 -8.24 -9.86
C PHE A 83 11.62 -7.15 -10.91
N GLN A 84 11.73 -7.57 -12.17
CA GLN A 84 11.66 -6.64 -13.28
C GLN A 84 10.25 -6.69 -13.86
N GLY A 85 9.59 -5.54 -13.92
CA GLY A 85 8.26 -5.39 -14.49
C GLY A 85 8.31 -5.29 -16.00
N ALA A 86 7.13 -5.32 -16.63
CA ALA A 86 6.96 -5.15 -18.07
C ALA A 86 7.41 -3.77 -18.58
N SER A 87 7.40 -2.76 -17.71
CA SER A 87 7.94 -1.42 -17.96
C SER A 87 9.47 -1.36 -18.00
N GLY A 88 10.16 -2.45 -17.63
CA GLY A 88 11.60 -2.48 -17.42
C GLY A 88 12.03 -1.96 -16.03
N ARG A 89 11.11 -1.42 -15.23
CA ARG A 89 11.40 -0.99 -13.88
C ARG A 89 11.67 -2.18 -12.96
N VAL A 90 12.60 -1.99 -12.04
CA VAL A 90 12.95 -3.01 -11.04
C VAL A 90 12.31 -2.64 -9.71
N SER A 91 11.74 -3.62 -9.02
CA SER A 91 11.25 -3.46 -7.65
C SER A 91 11.91 -4.46 -6.72
N ALA A 92 12.28 -3.99 -5.51
CA ALA A 92 12.71 -4.83 -4.41
C ALA A 92 11.51 -5.07 -3.49
N ARG A 93 11.12 -6.34 -3.28
CA ARG A 93 9.91 -6.76 -2.58
C ARG A 93 10.23 -7.79 -1.50
N GLY A 94 9.30 -8.01 -0.59
CA GLY A 94 9.41 -9.01 0.47
C GLY A 94 10.10 -8.50 1.73
N LEU A 95 10.51 -7.22 1.76
CA LEU A 95 11.01 -6.62 2.98
C LEU A 95 9.85 -6.43 3.97
N GLN A 96 9.88 -7.17 5.07
CA GLN A 96 8.93 -6.97 6.15
C GLN A 96 9.45 -5.96 7.16
N MET A 97 8.61 -4.97 7.48
CA MET A 97 8.89 -3.98 8.50
C MET A 97 7.74 -3.91 9.51
N SER A 98 8.09 -3.73 10.77
CA SER A 98 7.14 -3.46 11.84
C SER A 98 7.08 -1.98 12.13
N PHE A 99 5.85 -1.48 12.36
CA PHE A 99 5.55 -0.10 12.69
C PHE A 99 4.74 -0.08 13.97
N SER A 100 5.29 0.54 15.01
CA SER A 100 4.69 0.55 16.33
C SER A 100 4.26 1.93 16.76
N PHE A 101 3.07 2.02 17.35
CA PHE A 101 2.47 3.25 17.85
C PHE A 101 2.10 3.07 19.34
N ASN A 102 2.28 4.12 20.11
CA ASN A 102 1.80 4.15 21.49
C ASN A 102 0.30 4.46 21.49
N VAL A 103 -0.50 3.66 22.16
CA VAL A 103 -1.95 3.83 22.25
C VAL A 103 -2.36 3.95 23.72
N GLY A 104 -2.90 5.11 24.09
CA GLY A 104 -3.27 5.37 25.49
C GLY A 104 -2.07 5.37 26.43
N ARG A 105 -2.34 5.15 27.74
CA ARG A 105 -1.30 5.28 28.77
C ARG A 105 -0.22 4.18 28.74
N ASN A 106 -0.58 2.95 28.36
CA ASN A 106 0.34 1.81 28.40
C ASN A 106 0.14 0.83 27.21
N GLY A 107 -0.64 1.21 26.19
CA GLY A 107 -0.92 0.38 25.04
C GLY A 107 0.10 0.58 23.91
N LYS A 108 0.37 -0.49 23.16
CA LYS A 108 1.18 -0.45 21.94
C LYS A 108 0.43 -1.19 20.83
N LYS A 109 0.29 -0.55 19.70
CA LYS A 109 -0.22 -1.16 18.47
C LYS A 109 0.92 -1.32 17.49
N THR A 110 1.09 -2.53 16.95
CA THR A 110 2.14 -2.82 15.97
C THR A 110 1.53 -3.46 14.74
N PHE A 111 1.92 -2.96 13.58
CA PHE A 111 1.60 -3.50 12.28
C PHE A 111 2.86 -4.05 11.64
N VAL A 112 2.76 -5.16 10.93
CA VAL A 112 3.83 -5.68 10.06
C VAL A 112 3.36 -5.53 8.63
N GLU A 113 4.15 -4.85 7.84
CA GLU A 113 3.85 -4.51 6.45
C GLU A 113 5.01 -4.93 5.55
N ASP A 114 4.67 -5.40 4.36
CA ASP A 114 5.65 -5.53 3.29
C ASP A 114 5.96 -4.15 2.74
N VAL A 115 7.24 -3.84 2.55
CA VAL A 115 7.70 -2.58 1.97
C VAL A 115 8.35 -2.85 0.62
N VAL A 116 7.94 -2.09 -0.37
CA VAL A 116 8.38 -2.20 -1.76
C VAL A 116 9.18 -0.96 -2.13
N PHE A 117 10.35 -1.16 -2.72
CA PHE A 117 11.17 -0.10 -3.29
C PHE A 117 11.17 -0.24 -4.80
N THR A 118 10.77 0.79 -5.52
CA THR A 118 10.74 0.80 -6.99
C THR A 118 11.86 1.70 -7.52
N PHE A 119 12.62 1.16 -8.45
CA PHE A 119 13.77 1.83 -9.05
C PHE A 119 13.43 2.33 -10.45
N ASN A 120 13.95 3.51 -10.77
CA ASN A 120 13.96 4.03 -12.13
C ASN A 120 15.14 3.45 -12.95
N GLU A 121 15.26 3.89 -14.21
CA GLU A 121 16.31 3.45 -15.15
C GLU A 121 17.72 3.81 -14.68
N ASP A 122 17.88 4.88 -13.90
CA ASP A 122 19.17 5.30 -13.31
C ASP A 122 19.54 4.55 -12.04
N CYS A 123 18.79 3.50 -11.68
CA CYS A 123 18.95 2.74 -10.43
C CYS A 123 18.77 3.61 -9.18
N LYS A 124 17.93 4.64 -9.27
CA LYS A 124 17.49 5.41 -8.10
C LYS A 124 16.12 4.96 -7.65
N ILE A 125 15.89 4.92 -6.36
CA ILE A 125 14.60 4.61 -5.78
C ILE A 125 13.67 5.80 -6.05
N GLU A 126 12.69 5.60 -6.92
CA GLU A 126 11.71 6.62 -7.31
C GLU A 126 10.41 6.53 -6.49
N ASN A 127 10.14 5.38 -5.87
CA ASN A 127 8.97 5.19 -5.04
C ASN A 127 9.21 4.17 -3.93
N VAL A 128 8.55 4.37 -2.80
CA VAL A 128 8.49 3.42 -1.70
C VAL A 128 7.02 3.25 -1.31
N SER A 129 6.57 2.02 -1.15
CA SER A 129 5.16 1.76 -0.83
C SER A 129 5.00 0.60 0.14
N PHE A 130 3.86 0.57 0.82
CA PHE A 130 3.40 -0.63 1.51
C PHE A 130 2.87 -1.62 0.46
N GLY A 131 3.46 -2.80 0.42
CA GLY A 131 3.09 -3.85 -0.51
C GLY A 131 1.69 -4.39 -0.24
N LEU A 132 1.12 -4.96 -1.27
CA LEU A 132 0.00 -5.89 -1.13
C LEU A 132 0.55 -7.18 -0.51
N GLY A 133 -0.19 -7.85 0.36
CA GLY A 133 0.22 -9.15 0.88
C GLY A 133 0.50 -10.15 -0.25
N GLU A 134 1.33 -11.17 0.00
CA GLU A 134 1.77 -12.14 -1.01
C GLU A 134 0.59 -12.76 -1.79
N GLN A 135 -0.48 -13.13 -1.09
CA GLN A 135 -1.67 -13.69 -1.73
C GLN A 135 -2.33 -12.69 -2.68
N SER A 136 -2.51 -11.44 -2.25
CA SER A 136 -3.11 -10.40 -3.08
C SER A 136 -2.28 -10.09 -4.32
N THR A 137 -0.96 -10.08 -4.16
CA THR A 137 -0.04 -9.90 -5.27
C THR A 137 -0.12 -11.06 -6.26
N ASN A 138 -0.14 -12.29 -5.77
CA ASN A 138 -0.27 -13.49 -6.60
C ASN A 138 -1.60 -13.54 -7.33
N ASP A 139 -2.70 -13.18 -6.67
CA ASP A 139 -4.04 -13.15 -7.28
C ASP A 139 -4.10 -12.18 -8.47
N ILE A 140 -3.41 -11.05 -8.38
CA ILE A 140 -3.32 -10.08 -9.47
C ILE A 140 -2.37 -10.55 -10.57
N LEU A 141 -1.19 -11.04 -10.21
CA LEU A 141 -0.13 -11.41 -11.16
C LEU A 141 -0.41 -12.72 -11.89
N CYS A 142 -1.09 -13.69 -11.25
CA CYS A 142 -1.33 -15.01 -11.81
C CYS A 142 -2.68 -15.16 -12.52
N ARG A 143 -3.56 -14.13 -12.49
CA ARG A 143 -4.87 -14.23 -13.12
C ARG A 143 -4.77 -14.14 -14.63
N GLU A 144 -5.19 -15.18 -15.33
CA GLU A 144 -5.34 -15.18 -16.79
C GLU A 144 -6.74 -14.67 -17.16
N ALA A 145 -6.80 -13.55 -17.87
CA ALA A 145 -8.03 -13.02 -18.44
C ALA A 145 -7.73 -12.26 -19.75
N PRO A 146 -8.65 -12.20 -20.70
CA PRO A 146 -8.49 -11.37 -21.88
C PRO A 146 -8.20 -9.93 -21.51
N GLY A 147 -7.21 -9.31 -22.18
CA GLY A 147 -6.78 -7.93 -21.89
C GLY A 147 -5.84 -7.74 -20.69
N TRP A 148 -5.57 -8.79 -19.92
CA TRP A 148 -4.60 -8.78 -18.84
C TRP A 148 -3.20 -9.10 -19.37
N ASN A 149 -2.46 -8.07 -19.71
CA ASN A 149 -1.03 -8.21 -19.96
C ASN A 149 -0.23 -7.84 -18.70
N ASN A 150 1.05 -8.12 -18.71
CA ASN A 150 1.94 -7.85 -17.59
C ASN A 150 2.03 -6.37 -17.23
N ALA A 151 1.99 -5.49 -18.24
CA ALA A 151 1.98 -4.05 -18.01
C ALA A 151 0.73 -3.60 -17.26
N THR A 152 -0.44 -4.11 -17.61
CA THR A 152 -1.69 -3.84 -16.89
C THR A 152 -1.63 -4.32 -15.46
N ARG A 153 -1.10 -5.53 -15.22
CA ARG A 153 -0.93 -6.09 -13.87
C ARG A 153 0.01 -5.24 -13.02
N GLU A 154 1.13 -4.82 -13.59
CA GLU A 154 2.10 -3.95 -12.93
C GLU A 154 1.47 -2.62 -12.52
N VAL A 155 0.75 -1.97 -13.43
CA VAL A 155 0.09 -0.68 -13.15
C VAL A 155 -0.96 -0.83 -12.05
N LEU A 156 -1.81 -1.86 -12.09
CA LEU A 156 -2.83 -2.09 -11.07
C LEU A 156 -2.22 -2.40 -9.70
N THR A 157 -1.19 -3.24 -9.66
CA THR A 157 -0.48 -3.56 -8.41
C THR A 157 0.13 -2.29 -7.82
N THR A 158 0.85 -1.51 -8.62
CA THR A 158 1.45 -0.26 -8.21
C THR A 158 0.41 0.76 -7.73
N PHE A 159 -0.72 0.87 -8.44
CA PHE A 159 -1.81 1.75 -8.05
C PHE A 159 -2.37 1.38 -6.65
N LEU A 160 -2.65 0.10 -6.41
CA LEU A 160 -3.21 -0.35 -5.13
C LEU A 160 -2.21 -0.20 -3.98
N GLU A 161 -0.93 -0.46 -4.22
CA GLU A 161 0.14 -0.25 -3.25
C GLU A 161 0.28 1.23 -2.90
N ASN A 162 0.28 2.11 -3.89
CA ASN A 162 0.34 3.55 -3.68
C ASN A 162 -0.92 4.09 -3.00
N TYR A 163 -2.11 3.58 -3.34
CA TYR A 163 -3.36 3.91 -2.67
C TYR A 163 -3.29 3.57 -1.17
N LYS A 164 -2.94 2.33 -0.83
CA LYS A 164 -2.75 1.87 0.54
C LYS A 164 -1.75 2.76 1.30
N THR A 165 -0.62 3.04 0.66
CA THR A 165 0.46 3.84 1.23
C THR A 165 0.01 5.28 1.49
N ALA A 166 -0.68 5.89 0.53
CA ALA A 166 -1.14 7.26 0.65
C ALA A 166 -2.13 7.47 1.79
N TYR A 167 -3.03 6.52 2.02
CA TYR A 167 -3.94 6.58 3.17
C TYR A 167 -3.20 6.37 4.49
N SER A 168 -2.29 5.40 4.56
CA SER A 168 -1.53 5.12 5.78
C SER A 168 -0.60 6.28 6.15
N LEU A 169 0.11 6.85 5.19
CA LEU A 169 0.99 8.01 5.36
C LEU A 169 0.26 9.36 5.32
N LYS A 170 -1.07 9.36 5.13
CA LYS A 170 -1.92 10.55 5.09
C LYS A 170 -1.55 11.54 3.98
N ARG A 171 -1.12 11.05 2.82
CA ARG A 171 -0.70 11.83 1.65
C ARG A 171 -1.91 12.36 0.87
N LEU A 172 -2.57 13.38 1.43
CA LEU A 172 -3.79 13.95 0.88
C LEU A 172 -3.62 14.49 -0.54
N ASP A 173 -2.44 15.06 -0.84
CA ASP A 173 -2.15 15.63 -2.16
C ASP A 173 -2.10 14.53 -3.23
N TYR A 174 -1.48 13.39 -2.93
CA TYR A 174 -1.52 12.24 -3.82
C TYR A 174 -2.95 11.70 -3.99
N ILE A 175 -3.69 11.54 -2.89
CA ILE A 175 -5.08 11.05 -2.94
C ILE A 175 -5.95 11.96 -3.81
N LYS A 176 -5.73 13.26 -3.75
CA LYS A 176 -6.41 14.23 -4.62
C LYS A 176 -6.16 13.96 -6.11
N THR A 177 -4.97 13.51 -6.48
CA THR A 177 -4.63 13.26 -7.90
C THR A 177 -5.26 12.00 -8.47
N ILE A 178 -5.52 10.98 -7.63
CA ILE A 178 -6.06 9.69 -8.10
C ILE A 178 -7.58 9.67 -8.27
N TYR A 179 -8.30 10.61 -7.66
CA TYR A 179 -9.75 10.72 -7.87
C TYR A 179 -10.06 11.63 -9.05
N SER A 180 -10.92 11.17 -9.95
CA SER A 180 -11.50 12.01 -11.01
C SER A 180 -12.31 13.17 -10.39
N ASP A 181 -12.35 14.31 -11.05
CA ASP A 181 -13.16 15.46 -10.61
C ASP A 181 -14.66 15.13 -10.61
N SER A 182 -15.09 14.20 -11.43
CA SER A 182 -16.47 13.68 -11.47
C SER A 182 -16.68 12.44 -10.60
N ALA A 183 -15.73 12.07 -9.75
CA ALA A 183 -15.84 10.90 -8.92
C ALA A 183 -17.02 10.97 -7.96
N VAL A 184 -17.76 9.89 -7.87
CA VAL A 184 -18.78 9.66 -6.85
C VAL A 184 -18.23 8.71 -5.82
N ILE A 185 -18.06 9.20 -4.59
CA ILE A 185 -17.47 8.43 -3.50
C ILE A 185 -18.55 8.07 -2.51
N ILE A 186 -18.73 6.76 -2.29
CA ILE A 186 -19.74 6.23 -1.37
C ILE A 186 -19.02 5.59 -0.19
N VAL A 187 -19.31 6.08 1.00
CA VAL A 187 -18.73 5.56 2.25
C VAL A 187 -19.82 4.92 3.07
N GLY A 188 -19.67 3.64 3.41
CA GLY A 188 -20.51 2.92 4.34
C GLY A 188 -20.08 3.20 5.78
N ASN A 189 -21.03 3.54 6.64
CA ASN A 189 -20.83 3.68 8.08
C ASN A 189 -21.69 2.67 8.83
N VAL A 190 -21.07 1.93 9.75
CA VAL A 190 -21.79 1.03 10.64
C VAL A 190 -22.48 1.86 11.73
N VAL A 191 -23.80 1.90 11.70
CA VAL A 191 -24.60 2.56 12.72
C VAL A 191 -25.02 1.50 13.75
N ARG A 192 -24.51 1.62 14.96
CA ARG A 192 -25.00 0.79 16.07
C ARG A 192 -26.36 1.32 16.52
N PRO A 193 -27.43 0.52 16.51
CA PRO A 193 -28.72 0.97 17.04
C PRO A 193 -28.54 1.34 18.50
N LYS A 194 -28.93 2.56 18.87
CA LYS A 194 -29.04 2.93 20.28
C LYS A 194 -30.15 2.09 20.90
N PRO A 195 -29.98 1.57 22.14
CA PRO A 195 -31.07 0.91 22.82
C PRO A 195 -32.27 1.86 22.88
N ALA A 196 -33.44 1.32 22.55
CA ALA A 196 -34.70 2.07 22.45
C ALA A 196 -35.14 2.62 23.80
N ASN A 197 -34.72 3.85 24.10
CA ASN A 197 -35.27 4.66 25.19
C ASN A 197 -35.24 6.14 24.83
N THR A 198 -35.75 6.52 23.69
CA THR A 198 -36.18 7.90 23.43
C THR A 198 -37.08 7.93 22.18
N SER A 199 -38.27 8.45 22.40
CA SER A 199 -39.27 8.79 21.41
C SER A 199 -38.73 9.83 20.41
N SER A 200 -38.34 9.40 19.24
CA SER A 200 -38.32 10.22 18.03
C SER A 200 -38.50 9.30 16.85
N SER A 201 -39.52 9.66 16.04
CA SER A 201 -40.00 8.94 14.89
C SER A 201 -39.00 8.99 13.73
N GLU A 202 -37.97 8.16 13.80
CA GLU A 202 -37.23 7.71 12.62
C GLU A 202 -37.26 6.18 12.63
N MET A 203 -37.88 5.66 11.59
CA MET A 203 -38.17 4.23 11.43
C MET A 203 -36.86 3.50 11.15
N SER A 204 -36.15 3.08 12.18
CA SER A 204 -35.06 2.12 12.09
C SER A 204 -35.63 0.73 12.34
N ILE A 205 -35.83 -0.03 11.26
CA ILE A 205 -36.19 -1.43 11.36
C ILE A 205 -34.93 -2.21 11.74
N SER A 206 -34.75 -2.47 13.04
CA SER A 206 -33.77 -3.44 13.53
C SER A 206 -34.50 -4.66 14.03
N ALA A 207 -34.69 -5.64 13.18
CA ALA A 207 -34.92 -7.00 13.60
C ALA A 207 -33.57 -7.72 13.69
N ASN A 208 -33.27 -8.27 14.87
CA ASN A 208 -32.15 -9.21 15.12
C ASN A 208 -30.72 -8.67 15.29
N GLY A 209 -30.49 -7.57 16.00
CA GLY A 209 -29.13 -7.23 16.46
C GLY A 209 -28.08 -7.02 15.35
N GLN A 210 -28.52 -6.87 14.08
CA GLN A 210 -27.65 -6.65 12.94
C GLN A 210 -27.21 -5.18 12.89
N ASN A 211 -25.93 -4.97 12.62
CA ASN A 211 -25.42 -3.63 12.35
C ASN A 211 -26.11 -3.04 11.11
N ILE A 212 -26.63 -1.83 11.24
CA ILE A 212 -27.21 -1.09 10.11
C ILE A 212 -26.06 -0.36 9.43
N ILE A 213 -25.90 -0.55 8.12
CA ILE A 213 -24.93 0.21 7.33
C ILE A 213 -25.67 1.37 6.69
N SER A 214 -25.27 2.60 7.01
CA SER A 214 -25.71 3.78 6.30
C SER A 214 -24.67 4.18 5.27
N TYR A 215 -25.12 4.54 4.06
CA TYR A 215 -24.25 4.94 2.96
C TYR A 215 -24.34 6.45 2.75
N ASN A 216 -23.20 7.12 2.82
CA ASN A 216 -23.10 8.54 2.52
C ASN A 216 -22.40 8.74 1.18
N ARG A 217 -22.98 9.57 0.33
CA ARG A 217 -22.43 9.92 -0.98
C ARG A 217 -21.73 11.27 -0.90
N TYR A 218 -20.54 11.33 -1.44
CA TYR A 218 -19.70 12.52 -1.51
C TYR A 218 -19.24 12.77 -2.94
N ASP A 219 -19.10 14.04 -3.29
CA ASP A 219 -18.22 14.47 -4.37
C ASP A 219 -16.74 14.45 -3.89
N LYS A 220 -15.82 14.65 -4.81
CA LYS A 220 -14.38 14.65 -4.54
C LYS A 220 -13.99 15.65 -3.45
N ASP A 221 -14.44 16.90 -3.56
CA ASP A 221 -14.01 17.97 -2.65
C ASP A 221 -14.54 17.74 -1.23
N SER A 222 -15.80 17.38 -1.10
CA SER A 222 -16.42 17.05 0.19
C SER A 222 -15.74 15.84 0.85
N TYR A 223 -15.40 14.83 0.06
CA TYR A 223 -14.67 13.66 0.55
C TYR A 223 -13.28 14.03 1.05
N LEU A 224 -12.50 14.78 0.27
CA LEU A 224 -11.15 15.22 0.64
C LEU A 224 -11.16 16.11 1.88
N ALA A 225 -12.16 16.99 2.02
CA ALA A 225 -12.32 17.82 3.22
C ALA A 225 -12.60 16.97 4.47
N ASN A 226 -13.41 15.91 4.34
CA ASN A 226 -13.66 14.96 5.41
C ASN A 226 -12.41 14.14 5.73
N LEU A 227 -11.71 13.65 4.71
CA LEU A 227 -10.49 12.86 4.85
C LEU A 227 -9.38 13.65 5.55
N LYS A 228 -9.22 14.94 5.21
CA LYS A 228 -8.29 15.85 5.91
C LYS A 228 -8.56 15.89 7.42
N ARG A 229 -9.84 15.95 7.82
CA ARG A 229 -10.23 15.91 9.24
C ARG A 229 -9.93 14.55 9.89
N VAL A 230 -10.17 13.46 9.17
CA VAL A 230 -9.82 12.11 9.63
C VAL A 230 -8.33 11.99 9.84
N PHE A 231 -7.52 12.46 8.89
CA PHE A 231 -6.05 12.43 8.98
C PHE A 231 -5.51 13.25 10.16
N ALA A 232 -6.07 14.44 10.39
CA ALA A 232 -5.67 15.28 11.52
C ALA A 232 -6.03 14.68 12.90
N ASN A 233 -7.12 13.93 12.97
CA ASN A 233 -7.65 13.38 14.22
C ASN A 233 -7.14 11.98 14.59
N ASN A 234 -6.38 11.33 13.73
CA ASN A 234 -5.83 10.01 13.98
C ASN A 234 -4.31 10.06 14.03
N GLU A 235 -3.71 9.42 15.01
CA GLU A 235 -2.27 9.27 15.13
C GLU A 235 -1.73 8.38 14.01
N PHE A 236 -2.39 7.26 13.76
CA PHE A 236 -2.09 6.34 12.67
C PHE A 236 -3.35 5.94 11.91
N ILE A 237 -3.16 5.55 10.67
CA ILE A 237 -4.10 4.82 9.83
C ILE A 237 -3.34 3.67 9.21
N ASN A 238 -3.92 2.47 9.27
CA ASN A 238 -3.38 1.29 8.61
C ASN A 238 -4.48 0.61 7.79
N ILE A 239 -4.17 0.33 6.54
CA ILE A 239 -5.05 -0.37 5.62
C ILE A 239 -4.40 -1.69 5.23
N ARG A 240 -5.15 -2.77 5.34
CA ARG A 240 -4.77 -4.08 4.86
C ARG A 240 -5.80 -4.56 3.84
N PHE A 241 -5.32 -4.98 2.68
CA PHE A 241 -6.17 -5.56 1.66
C PHE A 241 -6.20 -7.08 1.77
N THR A 242 -7.39 -7.65 1.59
CA THR A 242 -7.65 -9.08 1.60
C THR A 242 -8.55 -9.42 0.42
N ASN A 243 -8.43 -10.61 -0.16
CA ASN A 243 -9.33 -11.13 -1.22
C ASN A 243 -9.62 -10.15 -2.36
N ASN A 244 -8.81 -10.19 -3.40
CA ASN A 244 -8.96 -9.29 -4.55
C ASN A 244 -9.81 -9.94 -5.64
N GLU A 245 -10.83 -9.21 -6.09
CA GLU A 245 -11.56 -9.51 -7.31
C GLU A 245 -11.39 -8.33 -8.27
N ILE A 246 -10.72 -8.56 -9.39
CA ILE A 246 -10.52 -7.54 -10.41
C ILE A 246 -11.19 -8.02 -11.69
N GLN A 247 -12.02 -7.18 -12.26
CA GLN A 247 -12.76 -7.47 -13.47
C GLN A 247 -12.51 -6.36 -14.50
N TRP A 248 -12.30 -6.75 -15.74
CA TRP A 248 -12.34 -5.82 -16.86
C TRP A 248 -13.79 -5.53 -17.22
N LEU A 249 -14.14 -4.26 -17.39
CA LEU A 249 -15.45 -3.85 -17.85
C LEU A 249 -15.41 -3.57 -19.36
N GLU A 250 -15.97 -4.48 -20.16
CA GLU A 250 -16.03 -4.36 -21.63
C GLU A 250 -16.96 -3.23 -22.13
N LYS A 251 -17.73 -2.59 -21.26
CA LYS A 251 -18.73 -1.57 -21.63
C LYS A 251 -18.15 -0.24 -22.13
N PHE A 252 -16.85 -0.07 -22.09
CA PHE A 252 -16.18 1.17 -22.47
C PHE A 252 -15.17 0.87 -23.57
N GLU A 253 -15.65 0.59 -24.79
CA GLU A 253 -14.83 0.14 -25.92
C GLU A 253 -13.58 1.00 -26.20
N ASP A 254 -13.62 2.32 -25.90
CA ASP A 254 -12.53 3.25 -26.08
C ASP A 254 -11.72 3.52 -24.79
N ARG A 255 -12.06 2.88 -23.68
CA ARG A 255 -11.44 3.12 -22.37
C ARG A 255 -11.07 1.82 -21.67
N LYS A 256 -9.88 1.79 -21.09
CA LYS A 256 -9.45 0.69 -20.24
C LYS A 256 -9.92 0.92 -18.81
N VAL A 257 -11.11 0.42 -18.46
CA VAL A 257 -11.67 0.56 -17.12
C VAL A 257 -11.70 -0.79 -16.42
N PHE A 258 -11.17 -0.81 -15.20
CA PHE A 258 -11.18 -1.98 -14.32
C PHE A 258 -12.08 -1.74 -13.12
N ALA A 259 -12.94 -2.71 -12.83
CA ALA A 259 -13.64 -2.78 -11.55
C ALA A 259 -12.82 -3.63 -10.58
N ILE A 260 -12.48 -3.03 -9.46
CA ILE A 260 -11.69 -3.66 -8.41
C ILE A 260 -12.57 -3.76 -7.17
N ASN A 261 -12.79 -4.98 -6.69
CA ASN A 261 -13.46 -5.25 -5.42
C ASN A 261 -12.46 -5.91 -4.48
N ILE A 262 -12.16 -5.27 -3.36
CA ILE A 262 -11.14 -5.72 -2.43
C ILE A 262 -11.71 -5.72 -1.03
N GLY A 263 -11.50 -6.82 -0.29
CA GLY A 263 -11.67 -6.81 1.15
C GLY A 263 -10.67 -5.85 1.79
N GLN A 264 -11.13 -5.00 2.68
CA GLN A 264 -10.32 -4.01 3.37
C GLN A 264 -10.49 -4.11 4.87
N GLU A 265 -9.40 -4.28 5.58
CA GLU A 265 -9.30 -4.04 7.01
C GLU A 265 -8.75 -2.64 7.23
N TYR A 266 -9.53 -1.78 7.87
CA TYR A 266 -9.13 -0.43 8.23
C TYR A 266 -8.90 -0.35 9.74
N SER A 267 -7.77 0.20 10.15
CA SER A 267 -7.45 0.43 11.55
C SER A 267 -6.87 1.83 11.74
N SER A 268 -7.37 2.55 12.70
CA SER A 268 -6.84 3.86 13.09
C SER A 268 -6.72 3.95 14.61
N SER A 269 -6.18 5.06 15.11
CA SER A 269 -6.07 5.28 16.56
C SER A 269 -7.42 5.37 17.28
N ARG A 270 -8.52 5.55 16.55
CA ARG A 270 -9.87 5.73 17.11
C ARG A 270 -10.91 4.72 16.65
N TYR A 271 -10.65 4.03 15.54
CA TYR A 271 -11.65 3.22 14.89
C TYR A 271 -10.99 2.06 14.15
N ALA A 272 -11.66 0.91 14.12
CA ALA A 272 -11.26 -0.23 13.30
C ALA A 272 -12.52 -0.84 12.67
N ASP A 273 -12.40 -1.26 11.43
CA ASP A 273 -13.48 -1.81 10.61
C ASP A 273 -12.95 -2.82 9.59
N SER A 274 -13.84 -3.69 9.13
CA SER A 274 -13.62 -4.62 8.02
C SER A 274 -14.76 -4.45 7.04
N GLY A 275 -14.42 -4.25 5.78
CA GLY A 275 -15.40 -4.01 4.73
C GLY A 275 -14.84 -4.33 3.36
N TYR A 276 -15.48 -3.77 2.35
CA TYR A 276 -15.05 -3.88 0.96
C TYR A 276 -14.79 -2.51 0.38
N LEU A 277 -13.73 -2.42 -0.41
CA LEU A 277 -13.42 -1.29 -1.25
C LEU A 277 -13.76 -1.67 -2.70
N PHE A 278 -14.65 -0.90 -3.33
CA PHE A 278 -14.95 -1.02 -4.74
C PHE A 278 -14.43 0.21 -5.49
N LEU A 279 -13.61 -0.01 -6.49
CA LEU A 279 -13.01 1.04 -7.30
C LEU A 279 -13.29 0.79 -8.79
N LEU A 280 -13.59 1.85 -9.52
CA LEU A 280 -13.51 1.90 -10.97
C LEU A 280 -12.24 2.65 -11.34
N VAL A 281 -11.28 1.95 -11.92
CA VAL A 281 -9.99 2.51 -12.31
C VAL A 281 -9.95 2.67 -13.81
N ASP A 282 -9.87 3.92 -14.26
CA ASP A 282 -9.69 4.28 -15.68
C ASP A 282 -8.19 4.40 -15.95
N MET A 283 -7.70 3.60 -16.89
CA MET A 283 -6.30 3.53 -17.29
C MET A 283 -6.09 4.07 -18.73
N THR A 284 -7.03 4.89 -19.22
CA THR A 284 -6.93 5.48 -20.56
C THR A 284 -5.93 6.61 -20.60
#